data_65ab2c1ad90b83905764fff31f881ae4
#
_entry.id   65ab2c1ad90b83905764fff31f881ae4
#
_cell.length_a   1.000
_cell.length_b   1.000
_cell.length_c   1.000
_cell.angle_alpha   90.00
_cell.angle_beta   90.00
_cell.angle_gamma   90.00
#
_symmetry.space_group_name_H-M   'P 1'
#
loop_
_entity.id
_entity.type
_entity.pdbx_description
1 polymer ?
#
loop_
_entity_poly.entity_id
_entity_poly.type
_entity_poly.pdbx_seq_one_letter_code
_entity_poly.pdbx_strand_id
1 'polypeptide(L)'
;ACNQYGYTLALFLVSTKEDEEQIFPRILRRGLLDGIVIQSGHHGDQAIIGRMVDAKKPVVVAGRPFRSDNVSYIDIDNVKAACQAVEYLIGLGYRRIATITGPNSSTVGIDRKEGYIKALSSHQIAIDPALIVEGDFTEAGGYAAMQALLPARPEAVFTASDIMAVGAMRAVRDAGLRVPNDVAFVGFDDLPLANLSAVPLTTVRQPVVQFGAKAVEVLIDLIENGIDPPRYVIMETELVVRESCGAKLRG
;
A
#
# COMPACT_ATOMS: atom_id res chain seq x y z
N ALA A 1 -5.75 5.99 20.78
CA ALA A 1 -5.37 4.68 21.33
C ALA A 1 -4.38 4.84 22.51
N CYS A 2 -3.11 5.27 22.32
CA CYS A 2 -2.13 5.32 23.41
C CYS A 2 -2.65 5.95 24.71
N ASN A 3 -3.25 7.13 24.65
CA ASN A 3 -3.79 7.83 25.83
C ASN A 3 -4.87 7.04 26.59
N GLN A 4 -5.64 6.20 25.91
CA GLN A 4 -6.68 5.37 26.54
C GLN A 4 -6.08 4.30 27.45
N TYR A 5 -4.85 3.88 27.15
CA TYR A 5 -4.10 2.89 27.91
C TYR A 5 -3.02 3.50 28.82
N GLY A 6 -2.98 4.83 28.94
CA GLY A 6 -1.99 5.50 29.80
C GLY A 6 -0.57 5.57 29.22
N TYR A 7 -0.40 5.28 27.92
CA TYR A 7 0.90 5.35 27.24
C TYR A 7 1.09 6.69 26.51
N THR A 8 2.34 7.14 26.42
CA THR A 8 2.74 8.30 25.63
C THR A 8 3.36 7.84 24.32
N LEU A 9 2.97 8.46 23.19
CA LEU A 9 3.54 8.22 21.88
C LEU A 9 4.71 9.18 21.62
N ALA A 10 5.88 8.63 21.28
CA ALA A 10 6.99 9.38 20.70
C ALA A 10 7.14 9.01 19.23
N LEU A 11 7.22 10.01 18.33
CA LEU A 11 7.39 9.80 16.90
C LEU A 11 8.86 10.05 16.52
N PHE A 12 9.48 9.07 15.86
CA PHE A 12 10.81 9.18 15.28
C PHE A 12 10.69 9.10 13.76
N LEU A 13 11.13 10.13 13.07
CA LEU A 13 11.20 10.16 11.61
C LEU A 13 12.61 9.77 11.20
N VAL A 14 12.70 8.74 10.37
CA VAL A 14 13.95 8.19 9.85
C VAL A 14 13.88 8.27 8.34
N SER A 15 14.73 9.07 7.73
CA SER A 15 14.72 9.32 6.29
C SER A 15 16.01 8.88 5.60
N THR A 16 17.09 8.79 6.37
CA THR A 16 18.43 8.47 5.85
C THR A 16 19.09 7.38 6.69
N LYS A 17 20.17 6.78 6.16
CA LYS A 17 20.99 5.84 6.94
C LYS A 17 21.66 6.50 8.15
N GLU A 18 22.04 7.77 8.00
CA GLU A 18 22.62 8.57 9.09
C GLU A 18 21.60 8.76 10.22
N ASP A 19 20.32 8.98 9.90
CA ASP A 19 19.24 9.03 10.89
C ASP A 19 19.11 7.69 11.62
N GLU A 20 19.17 6.60 10.87
CA GLU A 20 19.14 5.24 11.44
C GLU A 20 20.26 5.03 12.46
N GLU A 21 21.49 5.34 12.08
CA GLU A 21 22.67 5.17 12.93
C GLU A 21 22.62 6.00 14.22
N GLN A 22 21.97 7.15 14.18
CA GLN A 22 21.80 8.03 15.36
C GLN A 22 20.60 7.64 16.22
N ILE A 23 19.49 7.26 15.61
CA ILE A 23 18.22 7.02 16.31
C ILE A 23 18.20 5.61 16.96
N PHE A 24 18.67 4.57 16.24
CA PHE A 24 18.57 3.20 16.74
C PHE A 24 19.29 2.91 18.06
N PRO A 25 20.52 3.38 18.31
CA PRO A 25 21.16 3.20 19.60
C PRO A 25 20.37 3.85 20.74
N ARG A 26 19.60 4.91 20.45
CA ARG A 26 18.76 5.58 21.45
C ARG A 26 17.51 4.78 21.77
N ILE A 27 16.77 4.33 20.75
CA ILE A 27 15.52 3.58 20.94
C ILE A 27 15.75 2.17 21.52
N LEU A 28 16.93 1.57 21.27
CA LEU A 28 17.33 0.31 21.88
C LEU A 28 17.76 0.45 23.34
N ARG A 29 18.02 1.69 23.81
CA ARG A 29 18.47 1.93 25.18
C ARG A 29 17.40 1.46 26.16
N ARG A 30 17.82 0.71 27.19
CA ARG A 30 16.91 0.23 28.23
C ARG A 30 16.23 1.40 28.95
N GLY A 31 14.90 1.30 29.13
CA GLY A 31 14.11 2.25 29.92
C GLY A 31 13.70 3.53 29.16
N LEU A 32 14.01 3.68 27.87
CA LEU A 32 13.52 4.82 27.11
C LEU A 32 12.13 4.54 26.49
N LEU A 33 11.95 3.35 25.91
CA LEU A 33 10.70 2.94 25.27
C LEU A 33 10.29 1.56 25.78
N ASP A 34 9.00 1.38 26.07
CA ASP A 34 8.41 0.10 26.47
C ASP A 34 8.20 -0.81 25.26
N GLY A 35 7.86 -0.23 24.11
CA GLY A 35 7.66 -0.95 22.87
C GLY A 35 7.69 -0.02 21.64
N ILE A 36 7.68 -0.60 20.45
CA ILE A 36 7.90 0.13 19.20
C ILE A 36 6.93 -0.36 18.12
N VAL A 37 6.28 0.59 17.41
CA VAL A 37 5.64 0.33 16.11
C VAL A 37 6.57 0.82 15.03
N ILE A 38 6.92 -0.05 14.09
CA ILE A 38 7.75 0.27 12.93
C ILE A 38 6.88 0.21 11.69
N GLN A 39 6.75 1.33 10.98
CA GLN A 39 6.18 1.27 9.63
C GLN A 39 7.26 0.73 8.69
N SER A 40 7.00 -0.43 8.11
CA SER A 40 7.94 -1.16 7.26
C SER A 40 7.25 -1.61 5.97
N GLY A 41 8.02 -1.94 5.01
CA GLY A 41 7.60 -2.44 3.70
C GLY A 41 8.74 -2.45 2.70
N HIS A 42 9.94 -2.03 3.12
CA HIS A 42 11.13 -2.02 2.29
C HIS A 42 12.18 -3.05 2.73
N HIS A 43 12.99 -3.51 1.78
CA HIS A 43 14.09 -4.44 2.07
C HIS A 43 15.07 -3.94 3.13
N GLY A 44 15.30 -2.61 3.20
CA GLY A 44 16.20 -1.98 4.17
C GLY A 44 15.77 -2.17 5.63
N ASP A 45 14.48 -2.31 5.88
CA ASP A 45 13.92 -2.37 7.24
C ASP A 45 14.24 -3.68 7.98
N GLN A 46 14.66 -4.73 7.26
CA GLN A 46 14.94 -6.05 7.85
C GLN A 46 16.04 -6.02 8.92
N ALA A 47 17.10 -5.23 8.70
CA ALA A 47 18.20 -5.13 9.65
C ALA A 47 17.75 -4.53 10.99
N ILE A 48 16.83 -3.57 10.93
CA ILE A 48 16.29 -2.88 12.10
C ILE A 48 15.37 -3.82 12.87
N ILE A 49 14.42 -4.42 12.15
CA ILE A 49 13.48 -5.39 12.73
C ILE A 49 14.25 -6.51 13.42
N GLY A 50 15.30 -7.07 12.77
CA GLY A 50 16.15 -8.09 13.34
C GLY A 50 16.80 -7.65 14.66
N ARG A 51 17.37 -6.45 14.72
CA ARG A 51 17.97 -5.91 15.96
C ARG A 51 16.96 -5.74 17.10
N MET A 52 15.71 -5.38 16.80
CA MET A 52 14.64 -5.25 17.79
C MET A 52 14.24 -6.62 18.34
N VAL A 53 14.10 -7.61 17.45
CA VAL A 53 13.80 -9.00 17.81
C VAL A 53 14.93 -9.60 18.69
N ASP A 54 16.19 -9.43 18.30
CA ASP A 54 17.36 -9.89 19.05
C ASP A 54 17.44 -9.22 20.44
N ALA A 55 17.06 -7.95 20.52
CA ALA A 55 17.00 -7.22 21.79
C ALA A 55 15.78 -7.62 22.66
N LYS A 56 14.93 -8.53 22.20
CA LYS A 56 13.68 -8.95 22.85
C LYS A 56 12.79 -7.76 23.26
N LYS A 57 12.73 -6.74 22.41
CA LYS A 57 11.86 -5.58 22.58
C LYS A 57 10.48 -5.89 22.03
N PRO A 58 9.38 -5.50 22.71
CA PRO A 58 8.05 -5.52 22.13
C PRO A 58 8.01 -4.67 20.86
N VAL A 59 7.75 -5.32 19.72
CA VAL A 59 7.75 -4.66 18.40
C VAL A 59 6.54 -5.14 17.61
N VAL A 60 5.86 -4.19 16.97
CA VAL A 60 4.83 -4.45 15.95
C VAL A 60 5.26 -3.78 14.65
N VAL A 61 5.28 -4.54 13.57
CA VAL A 61 5.54 -4.00 12.24
C VAL A 61 4.21 -3.62 11.59
N ALA A 62 4.08 -2.37 11.17
CA ALA A 62 2.97 -1.88 10.38
C ALA A 62 3.28 -2.09 8.89
N GLY A 63 2.58 -3.04 8.28
CA GLY A 63 2.91 -3.64 6.98
C GLY A 63 3.58 -5.01 7.15
N ARG A 64 3.43 -5.88 6.16
CA ARG A 64 4.06 -7.20 6.17
C ARG A 64 5.58 -7.08 5.91
N PRO A 65 6.44 -7.50 6.83
CA PRO A 65 7.88 -7.50 6.59
C PRO A 65 8.28 -8.56 5.56
N PHE A 66 9.41 -8.39 4.88
CA PHE A 66 9.93 -9.41 3.94
C PHE A 66 10.23 -10.74 4.61
N ARG A 67 10.64 -10.72 5.88
CA ARG A 67 10.78 -11.89 6.75
C ARG A 67 9.87 -11.66 7.94
N SER A 68 8.86 -12.49 8.08
CA SER A 68 7.86 -12.38 9.13
C SER A 68 8.12 -13.31 10.32
N ASP A 69 9.21 -14.07 10.28
CA ASP A 69 9.52 -15.03 11.32
C ASP A 69 9.80 -14.31 12.65
N ASN A 70 9.06 -14.68 13.69
CA ASN A 70 9.21 -14.21 15.06
C ASN A 70 8.99 -12.70 15.32
N VAL A 71 8.28 -11.97 14.42
CA VAL A 71 7.88 -10.58 14.67
C VAL A 71 6.40 -10.39 14.47
N SER A 72 5.75 -9.70 15.41
CA SER A 72 4.34 -9.36 15.28
C SER A 72 4.15 -8.28 14.21
N TYR A 73 3.13 -8.45 13.37
CA TYR A 73 2.79 -7.45 12.37
C TYR A 73 1.29 -7.29 12.18
N ILE A 74 0.91 -6.13 11.67
CA ILE A 74 -0.42 -5.82 11.21
C ILE A 74 -0.35 -5.39 9.76
N ASP A 75 -1.21 -5.92 8.91
CA ASP A 75 -1.28 -5.58 7.50
C ASP A 75 -2.73 -5.70 7.00
N ILE A 76 -2.93 -5.39 5.74
CA ILE A 76 -4.10 -5.75 4.95
C ILE A 76 -3.71 -6.88 3.98
N ASP A 77 -4.69 -7.60 3.45
CA ASP A 77 -4.43 -8.54 2.35
C ASP A 77 -4.30 -7.77 1.03
N ASN A 78 -3.08 -7.26 0.77
CA ASN A 78 -2.77 -6.48 -0.42
C ASN A 78 -3.01 -7.26 -1.72
N VAL A 79 -2.74 -8.56 -1.74
CA VAL A 79 -2.97 -9.43 -2.92
C VAL A 79 -4.46 -9.54 -3.21
N LYS A 80 -5.27 -9.88 -2.19
CA LYS A 80 -6.73 -10.01 -2.32
C LYS A 80 -7.36 -8.68 -2.72
N ALA A 81 -6.98 -7.60 -2.07
CA ALA A 81 -7.54 -6.27 -2.32
C ALA A 81 -7.24 -5.78 -3.76
N ALA A 82 -6.01 -5.92 -4.24
CA ALA A 82 -5.64 -5.59 -5.60
C ALA A 82 -6.34 -6.50 -6.62
N CYS A 83 -6.45 -7.81 -6.32
CA CYS A 83 -7.19 -8.75 -7.17
C CYS A 83 -8.65 -8.30 -7.33
N GLN A 84 -9.34 -8.00 -6.25
CA GLN A 84 -10.73 -7.52 -6.28
C GLN A 84 -10.90 -6.20 -7.05
N ALA A 85 -9.96 -5.27 -6.92
CA ALA A 85 -9.97 -4.01 -7.67
C ALA A 85 -9.86 -4.23 -9.18
N VAL A 86 -8.99 -5.14 -9.61
CA VAL A 86 -8.82 -5.49 -11.03
C VAL A 86 -9.99 -6.34 -11.55
N GLU A 87 -10.49 -7.28 -10.75
CA GLU A 87 -11.71 -8.07 -11.08
C GLU A 87 -12.91 -7.16 -11.28
N TYR A 88 -13.03 -6.07 -10.50
CA TYR A 88 -14.05 -5.07 -10.69
C TYR A 88 -13.96 -4.39 -12.08
N LEU A 89 -12.75 -4.01 -12.52
CA LEU A 89 -12.54 -3.49 -13.88
C LEU A 89 -12.91 -4.53 -14.95
N ILE A 90 -12.53 -5.79 -14.74
CA ILE A 90 -12.89 -6.90 -15.66
C ILE A 90 -14.41 -7.07 -15.72
N GLY A 91 -15.10 -6.97 -14.58
CA GLY A 91 -16.57 -7.03 -14.50
C GLY A 91 -17.26 -5.91 -15.23
N LEU A 92 -16.66 -4.72 -15.33
CA LEU A 92 -17.12 -3.60 -16.16
C LEU A 92 -16.86 -3.79 -17.67
N GLY A 93 -16.25 -4.92 -18.05
CA GLY A 93 -16.00 -5.29 -19.45
C GLY A 93 -14.67 -4.82 -20.00
N TYR A 94 -13.76 -4.27 -19.19
CA TYR A 94 -12.40 -3.96 -19.62
C TYR A 94 -11.59 -5.23 -19.81
N ARG A 95 -10.75 -5.26 -20.85
CA ARG A 95 -9.88 -6.42 -21.13
C ARG A 95 -8.42 -6.03 -21.28
N ARG A 96 -8.15 -4.84 -21.82
CA ARG A 96 -6.80 -4.30 -21.92
C ARG A 96 -6.50 -3.42 -20.71
N ILE A 97 -6.22 -4.07 -19.58
CA ILE A 97 -6.01 -3.43 -18.28
C ILE A 97 -4.51 -3.33 -18.03
N ALA A 98 -4.01 -2.11 -17.79
CA ALA A 98 -2.63 -1.87 -17.38
C ALA A 98 -2.51 -1.76 -15.86
N THR A 99 -1.28 -1.83 -15.34
CA THR A 99 -0.97 -1.51 -13.96
C THR A 99 0.26 -0.63 -13.83
N ILE A 100 0.18 0.34 -12.91
CA ILE A 100 1.34 1.07 -12.40
C ILE A 100 1.60 0.48 -11.01
N THR A 101 2.64 -0.35 -10.90
CA THR A 101 2.96 -1.06 -9.65
C THR A 101 3.69 -0.15 -8.67
N GLY A 102 3.81 -0.56 -7.41
CA GLY A 102 4.83 0.00 -6.53
C GLY A 102 6.21 -0.60 -6.83
N PRO A 103 7.28 -0.10 -6.15
CA PRO A 103 8.62 -0.61 -6.30
C PRO A 103 8.72 -2.10 -5.94
N ASN A 104 9.52 -2.86 -6.70
CA ASN A 104 9.82 -4.27 -6.39
C ASN A 104 10.66 -4.44 -5.10
N SER A 105 11.19 -3.36 -4.55
CA SER A 105 11.82 -3.33 -3.22
C SER A 105 10.84 -3.21 -2.07
N SER A 106 9.53 -3.15 -2.35
CA SER A 106 8.45 -3.04 -1.36
C SER A 106 7.54 -4.26 -1.38
N THR A 107 7.22 -4.83 -0.21
CA THR A 107 6.24 -5.92 -0.09
C THR A 107 4.88 -5.49 -0.62
N VAL A 108 4.45 -4.27 -0.35
CA VAL A 108 3.20 -3.69 -0.84
C VAL A 108 3.19 -3.63 -2.37
N GLY A 109 4.30 -3.19 -2.99
CA GLY A 109 4.43 -3.14 -4.46
C GLY A 109 4.33 -4.52 -5.09
N ILE A 110 5.03 -5.50 -4.50
CA ILE A 110 5.02 -6.90 -4.95
C ILE A 110 3.61 -7.50 -4.82
N ASP A 111 2.99 -7.37 -3.66
CA ASP A 111 1.69 -7.99 -3.35
C ASP A 111 0.56 -7.41 -4.23
N ARG A 112 0.53 -6.09 -4.43
CA ARG A 112 -0.48 -5.45 -5.31
C ARG A 112 -0.30 -5.83 -6.76
N LYS A 113 0.95 -5.98 -7.24
CA LYS A 113 1.26 -6.53 -8.56
C LYS A 113 0.81 -8.00 -8.69
N GLU A 114 1.06 -8.82 -7.66
CA GLU A 114 0.59 -10.21 -7.64
C GLU A 114 -0.93 -10.28 -7.73
N GLY A 115 -1.65 -9.43 -7.01
CA GLY A 115 -3.11 -9.33 -7.08
C GLY A 115 -3.61 -9.01 -8.49
N TYR A 116 -2.96 -8.07 -9.18
CA TYR A 116 -3.26 -7.76 -10.59
C TYR A 116 -3.05 -8.98 -11.49
N ILE A 117 -1.91 -9.65 -11.38
CA ILE A 117 -1.59 -10.86 -12.17
C ILE A 117 -2.62 -11.97 -11.90
N LYS A 118 -2.99 -12.18 -10.64
CA LYS A 118 -3.96 -13.18 -10.21
C LYS A 118 -5.34 -12.92 -10.82
N ALA A 119 -5.80 -11.66 -10.81
CA ALA A 119 -7.09 -11.28 -11.40
C ALA A 119 -7.15 -11.56 -12.91
N LEU A 120 -6.11 -11.17 -13.67
CA LEU A 120 -6.06 -11.45 -15.10
C LEU A 120 -6.03 -12.95 -15.39
N SER A 121 -5.19 -13.69 -14.66
CA SER A 121 -5.04 -15.13 -14.84
C SER A 121 -6.32 -15.90 -14.55
N SER A 122 -7.04 -15.56 -13.47
CA SER A 122 -8.32 -16.22 -13.12
C SER A 122 -9.43 -15.96 -14.14
N HIS A 123 -9.34 -14.87 -14.91
CA HIS A 123 -10.27 -14.54 -16.00
C HIS A 123 -9.74 -14.87 -17.39
N GLN A 124 -8.64 -15.64 -17.49
CA GLN A 124 -8.02 -16.07 -18.75
C GLN A 124 -7.63 -14.89 -19.67
N ILE A 125 -7.29 -13.74 -19.09
CA ILE A 125 -6.76 -12.58 -19.79
C ILE A 125 -5.23 -12.70 -19.82
N ALA A 126 -4.66 -12.61 -21.04
CA ALA A 126 -3.21 -12.70 -21.21
C ALA A 126 -2.49 -11.55 -20.51
N ILE A 127 -1.40 -11.89 -19.81
CA ILE A 127 -0.53 -10.90 -19.19
C ILE A 127 0.40 -10.33 -20.26
N ASP A 128 0.23 -9.04 -20.57
CA ASP A 128 1.07 -8.30 -21.50
C ASP A 128 2.10 -7.47 -20.72
N PRO A 129 3.41 -7.79 -20.81
CA PRO A 129 4.44 -7.00 -20.11
C PRO A 129 4.45 -5.51 -20.48
N ALA A 130 3.97 -5.13 -21.67
CA ALA A 130 3.85 -3.73 -22.09
C ALA A 130 2.78 -2.95 -21.30
N LEU A 131 1.92 -3.64 -20.57
CA LEU A 131 0.90 -3.05 -19.70
C LEU A 131 1.29 -3.01 -18.21
N ILE A 132 2.55 -3.35 -17.88
CA ILE A 132 3.04 -3.35 -16.49
C ILE A 132 4.22 -2.40 -16.40
N VAL A 133 4.04 -1.30 -15.67
CA VAL A 133 5.12 -0.31 -15.43
C VAL A 133 5.32 -0.13 -13.94
N GLU A 134 6.57 -0.14 -13.49
CA GLU A 134 6.92 0.12 -12.09
C GLU A 134 6.88 1.63 -11.81
N GLY A 135 6.20 2.01 -10.73
CA GLY A 135 6.19 3.34 -10.15
C GLY A 135 6.96 3.37 -8.82
N ASP A 136 6.92 4.52 -8.16
CA ASP A 136 7.73 4.82 -6.98
C ASP A 136 6.91 5.37 -5.79
N PHE A 137 5.57 5.24 -5.85
CA PHE A 137 4.61 5.80 -4.93
C PHE A 137 4.57 7.35 -4.91
N THR A 138 5.14 8.02 -5.91
CA THR A 138 5.05 9.47 -6.07
C THR A 138 4.09 9.85 -7.20
N GLU A 139 3.57 11.10 -7.17
CA GLU A 139 2.77 11.65 -8.26
C GLU A 139 3.57 11.75 -9.57
N ALA A 140 4.84 12.15 -9.46
CA ALA A 140 5.74 12.27 -10.61
C ALA A 140 6.03 10.91 -11.26
N GLY A 141 6.26 9.87 -10.43
CA GLY A 141 6.44 8.50 -10.90
C GLY A 141 5.18 7.96 -11.57
N GLY A 142 4.00 8.22 -11.00
CA GLY A 142 2.71 7.86 -11.61
C GLY A 142 2.49 8.52 -12.97
N TYR A 143 2.85 9.81 -13.10
CA TYR A 143 2.80 10.56 -14.36
C TYR A 143 3.74 9.94 -15.41
N ALA A 144 4.99 9.71 -15.07
CA ALA A 144 5.98 9.14 -15.98
C ALA A 144 5.61 7.70 -16.41
N ALA A 145 5.13 6.88 -15.47
CA ALA A 145 4.68 5.53 -15.75
C ALA A 145 3.50 5.52 -16.73
N MET A 146 2.53 6.44 -16.58
CA MET A 146 1.40 6.53 -17.50
C MET A 146 1.84 6.98 -18.90
N GLN A 147 2.79 7.92 -19.00
CA GLN A 147 3.35 8.30 -20.30
C GLN A 147 3.96 7.10 -21.04
N ALA A 148 4.64 6.19 -20.30
CA ALA A 148 5.18 4.95 -20.87
C ALA A 148 4.09 3.95 -21.28
N LEU A 149 2.93 3.95 -20.60
CA LEU A 149 1.79 3.08 -20.91
C LEU A 149 0.93 3.55 -22.07
N LEU A 150 0.85 4.86 -22.35
CA LEU A 150 -0.01 5.43 -23.41
C LEU A 150 0.17 4.78 -24.78
N PRO A 151 1.38 4.46 -25.27
CA PRO A 151 1.56 3.76 -26.56
C PRO A 151 0.90 2.38 -26.61
N ALA A 152 0.78 1.70 -25.46
CA ALA A 152 0.12 0.40 -25.35
C ALA A 152 -1.42 0.52 -25.35
N ARG A 153 -1.99 1.73 -25.32
CA ARG A 153 -3.44 2.00 -25.37
C ARG A 153 -4.26 1.18 -24.37
N PRO A 154 -4.01 1.30 -23.07
CA PRO A 154 -4.84 0.62 -22.08
C PRO A 154 -6.26 1.18 -22.08
N GLU A 155 -7.27 0.32 -21.86
CA GLU A 155 -8.66 0.71 -21.64
C GLU A 155 -8.89 1.15 -20.19
N ALA A 156 -8.15 0.54 -19.27
CA ALA A 156 -8.19 0.83 -17.84
C ALA A 156 -6.81 0.65 -17.20
N VAL A 157 -6.59 1.34 -16.07
CA VAL A 157 -5.34 1.27 -15.31
C VAL A 157 -5.66 1.02 -13.84
N PHE A 158 -5.05 -0.01 -13.27
CA PHE A 158 -4.95 -0.20 -11.83
C PHE A 158 -3.64 0.42 -11.34
N THR A 159 -3.70 1.35 -10.39
CA THR A 159 -2.52 1.97 -9.80
C THR A 159 -2.33 1.50 -8.37
N ALA A 160 -1.11 1.15 -8.01
CA ALA A 160 -0.79 0.65 -6.68
C ALA A 160 -0.87 1.74 -5.58
N SER A 161 -1.19 2.99 -5.89
CA SER A 161 -1.55 4.03 -4.91
C SER A 161 -2.34 5.16 -5.55
N ASP A 162 -3.10 5.90 -4.74
CA ASP A 162 -3.87 7.07 -5.18
C ASP A 162 -2.98 8.21 -5.62
N ILE A 163 -1.82 8.39 -4.98
CA ILE A 163 -0.85 9.43 -5.35
C ILE A 163 -0.37 9.20 -6.79
N MET A 164 -0.01 7.97 -7.14
CA MET A 164 0.38 7.63 -8.51
C MET A 164 -0.81 7.75 -9.47
N ALA A 165 -2.03 7.40 -9.04
CA ALA A 165 -3.23 7.55 -9.87
C ALA A 165 -3.45 9.00 -10.30
N VAL A 166 -3.31 9.96 -9.39
CA VAL A 166 -3.44 11.39 -9.71
C VAL A 166 -2.43 11.84 -10.76
N GLY A 167 -1.17 11.43 -10.62
CA GLY A 167 -0.14 11.68 -11.64
C GLY A 167 -0.47 11.05 -12.99
N ALA A 168 -0.93 9.79 -12.98
CA ALA A 168 -1.30 9.06 -14.17
C ALA A 168 -2.52 9.69 -14.89
N MET A 169 -3.55 10.08 -14.15
CA MET A 169 -4.72 10.76 -14.70
C MET A 169 -4.35 12.13 -15.30
N ARG A 170 -3.37 12.84 -14.71
CA ARG A 170 -2.83 14.07 -15.29
C ARG A 170 -2.13 13.80 -16.64
N ALA A 171 -1.32 12.73 -16.73
CA ALA A 171 -0.68 12.35 -18.00
C ALA A 171 -1.68 12.01 -19.10
N VAL A 172 -2.79 11.33 -18.76
CA VAL A 172 -3.89 11.05 -19.70
C VAL A 172 -4.52 12.36 -20.21
N ARG A 173 -4.84 13.29 -19.31
CA ARG A 173 -5.41 14.59 -19.67
C ARG A 173 -4.45 15.40 -20.56
N ASP A 174 -3.17 15.44 -20.23
CA ASP A 174 -2.15 16.20 -20.97
C ASP A 174 -1.90 15.59 -22.36
N ALA A 175 -2.23 14.30 -22.56
CA ALA A 175 -2.28 13.63 -23.86
C ALA A 175 -3.59 13.89 -24.65
N GLY A 176 -4.50 14.72 -24.13
CA GLY A 176 -5.78 15.03 -24.76
C GLY A 176 -6.86 13.95 -24.61
N LEU A 177 -6.62 12.96 -23.71
CA LEU A 177 -7.55 11.87 -23.43
C LEU A 177 -8.38 12.18 -22.17
N ARG A 178 -9.50 11.49 -22.01
CA ARG A 178 -10.47 11.71 -20.94
C ARG A 178 -10.57 10.52 -20.00
N VAL A 179 -10.62 10.80 -18.72
CA VAL A 179 -10.97 9.81 -17.69
C VAL A 179 -12.45 9.98 -17.33
N PRO A 180 -13.25 8.94 -17.31
CA PRO A 180 -12.96 7.52 -17.63
C PRO A 180 -13.23 7.14 -19.10
N ASN A 181 -13.62 8.08 -19.95
CA ASN A 181 -14.16 7.81 -21.30
C ASN A 181 -13.16 7.10 -22.22
N ASP A 182 -11.90 7.52 -22.19
CA ASP A 182 -10.84 6.98 -23.03
C ASP A 182 -9.93 6.03 -22.23
N VAL A 183 -9.70 6.31 -20.93
CA VAL A 183 -8.95 5.44 -20.01
C VAL A 183 -9.59 5.49 -18.61
N ALA A 184 -10.02 4.36 -18.10
CA ALA A 184 -10.57 4.23 -16.75
C ALA A 184 -9.47 4.02 -15.69
N PHE A 185 -9.75 4.37 -14.43
CA PHE A 185 -8.79 4.23 -13.33
C PHE A 185 -9.41 3.62 -12.08
N VAL A 186 -8.60 2.76 -11.42
CA VAL A 186 -8.80 2.34 -10.02
C VAL A 186 -7.48 2.51 -9.28
N GLY A 187 -7.54 3.19 -8.13
CA GLY A 187 -6.41 3.42 -7.24
C GLY A 187 -6.38 2.50 -6.04
N PHE A 188 -5.56 2.87 -5.07
CA PHE A 188 -5.41 2.19 -3.79
C PHE A 188 -5.06 3.21 -2.72
N ASP A 189 -5.61 3.09 -1.50
CA ASP A 189 -5.42 3.77 -0.22
C ASP A 189 -6.66 4.55 0.27
N ASP A 190 -7.46 5.15 -0.62
CA ASP A 190 -8.56 6.09 -0.35
C ASP A 190 -8.12 7.34 0.42
N LEU A 191 -7.02 7.93 -0.04
CA LEU A 191 -6.54 9.21 0.48
C LEU A 191 -7.54 10.35 0.17
N PRO A 192 -7.55 11.45 0.94
CA PRO A 192 -8.42 12.59 0.67
C PRO A 192 -8.34 13.13 -0.76
N LEU A 193 -7.14 13.07 -1.37
CA LEU A 193 -6.93 13.49 -2.77
C LEU A 193 -7.72 12.65 -3.78
N ALA A 194 -8.08 11.41 -3.47
CA ALA A 194 -8.87 10.55 -4.35
C ALA A 194 -10.27 11.12 -4.60
N ASN A 195 -10.85 11.79 -3.61
CA ASN A 195 -12.17 12.45 -3.73
C ASN A 195 -12.08 13.88 -4.26
N LEU A 196 -10.93 14.53 -4.11
CA LEU A 196 -10.69 15.92 -4.50
C LEU A 196 -10.10 16.06 -5.90
N SER A 197 -9.76 14.96 -6.58
CA SER A 197 -9.29 14.96 -7.95
C SER A 197 -10.39 15.44 -8.93
N ALA A 198 -9.98 15.98 -10.09
CA ALA A 198 -10.92 16.51 -11.12
C ALA A 198 -11.97 15.48 -11.56
N VAL A 199 -11.61 14.19 -11.53
CA VAL A 199 -12.52 13.04 -11.64
C VAL A 199 -12.34 12.21 -10.36
N PRO A 200 -13.36 12.10 -9.50
CA PRO A 200 -13.28 11.33 -8.27
C PRO A 200 -12.82 9.90 -8.50
N LEU A 201 -11.74 9.50 -7.81
CA LEU A 201 -11.03 8.25 -8.03
C LEU A 201 -11.72 7.09 -7.32
N THR A 202 -12.10 6.06 -8.07
CA THR A 202 -12.43 4.73 -7.53
C THR A 202 -11.17 4.12 -6.96
N THR A 203 -11.22 3.64 -5.72
CA THR A 203 -10.00 3.20 -5.02
C THR A 203 -10.31 2.18 -3.94
N VAL A 204 -9.31 1.40 -3.55
CA VAL A 204 -9.37 0.50 -2.39
C VAL A 204 -9.11 1.31 -1.12
N ARG A 205 -10.09 1.34 -0.21
CA ARG A 205 -9.94 1.99 1.10
C ARG A 205 -9.19 1.10 2.09
N GLN A 206 -8.12 1.63 2.65
CA GLN A 206 -7.47 1.07 3.83
C GLN A 206 -8.10 1.64 5.10
N PRO A 207 -8.33 0.83 6.16
CA PRO A 207 -8.87 1.31 7.42
C PRO A 207 -7.78 1.97 8.29
N VAL A 208 -7.14 3.05 7.81
CA VAL A 208 -5.90 3.64 8.38
C VAL A 208 -6.02 3.97 9.87
N VAL A 209 -7.17 4.54 10.30
CA VAL A 209 -7.39 4.90 11.70
C VAL A 209 -7.49 3.65 12.60
N GLN A 210 -8.27 2.66 12.15
CA GLN A 210 -8.40 1.38 12.86
C GLN A 210 -7.10 0.58 12.83
N PHE A 211 -6.36 0.66 11.73
CA PHE A 211 -5.04 0.05 11.56
C PHE A 211 -4.05 0.58 12.62
N GLY A 212 -3.93 1.89 12.73
CA GLY A 212 -3.07 2.51 13.75
C GLY A 212 -3.51 2.20 15.18
N ALA A 213 -4.82 2.20 15.45
CA ALA A 213 -5.36 1.82 16.77
C ALA A 213 -5.03 0.36 17.10
N LYS A 214 -5.20 -0.56 16.13
CA LYS A 214 -4.91 -1.97 16.30
C LYS A 214 -3.42 -2.27 16.48
N ALA A 215 -2.55 -1.54 15.79
CA ALA A 215 -1.10 -1.65 15.99
C ALA A 215 -0.70 -1.31 17.44
N VAL A 216 -1.30 -0.26 18.00
CA VAL A 216 -1.09 0.11 19.42
C VAL A 216 -1.64 -0.95 20.36
N GLU A 217 -2.86 -1.47 20.13
CA GLU A 217 -3.43 -2.54 20.95
C GLU A 217 -2.53 -3.79 20.99
N VAL A 218 -2.07 -4.23 19.81
CA VAL A 218 -1.15 -5.37 19.71
C VAL A 218 0.17 -5.10 20.42
N LEU A 219 0.71 -3.88 20.28
CA LEU A 219 1.95 -3.53 20.98
C LEU A 219 1.78 -3.55 22.49
N ILE A 220 0.69 -3.03 23.02
CA ILE A 220 0.39 -3.04 24.46
C ILE A 220 0.24 -4.48 24.96
N ASP A 221 -0.45 -5.34 24.20
CA ASP A 221 -0.55 -6.76 24.54
C ASP A 221 0.84 -7.45 24.61
N LEU A 222 1.76 -7.10 23.70
CA LEU A 222 3.14 -7.60 23.73
C LEU A 222 3.92 -7.09 24.95
N ILE A 223 3.67 -5.84 25.37
CA ILE A 223 4.33 -5.24 26.56
C ILE A 223 3.85 -5.93 27.84
N GLU A 224 2.54 -6.14 27.96
CA GLU A 224 1.90 -6.62 29.20
C GLU A 224 1.92 -8.16 29.32
N ASN A 225 1.74 -8.88 28.21
CA ASN A 225 1.55 -10.32 28.19
C ASN A 225 2.71 -11.11 27.56
N GLY A 226 3.74 -10.43 27.09
CA GLY A 226 4.94 -11.04 26.49
C GLY A 226 4.88 -11.11 24.96
N ILE A 227 6.08 -11.27 24.38
CA ILE A 227 6.29 -11.18 22.92
C ILE A 227 5.99 -12.49 22.17
N ASP A 228 5.94 -13.61 22.87
CA ASP A 228 5.72 -14.94 22.29
C ASP A 228 4.32 -15.48 22.64
N PRO A 229 3.61 -16.11 21.69
CA PRO A 229 3.90 -16.16 20.24
C PRO A 229 3.66 -14.81 19.53
N PRO A 230 4.27 -14.57 18.37
CA PRO A 230 4.01 -13.35 17.60
C PRO A 230 2.55 -13.26 17.15
N ARG A 231 2.02 -12.03 17.05
CA ARG A 231 0.63 -11.74 16.63
C ARG A 231 0.63 -11.29 15.18
N TYR A 232 -0.23 -11.91 14.37
CA TYR A 232 -0.43 -11.56 12.96
C TYR A 232 -1.86 -11.09 12.78
N VAL A 233 -2.03 -9.84 12.38
CA VAL A 233 -3.36 -9.23 12.19
C VAL A 233 -3.49 -8.77 10.76
N ILE A 234 -4.50 -9.28 10.05
CA ILE A 234 -4.85 -8.85 8.71
C ILE A 234 -6.20 -8.15 8.77
N MET A 235 -6.24 -6.89 8.33
CA MET A 235 -7.44 -6.06 8.32
C MET A 235 -8.12 -6.09 6.96
N GLU A 236 -9.43 -5.97 6.96
CA GLU A 236 -10.24 -5.94 5.73
C GLU A 236 -10.15 -4.57 5.07
N THR A 237 -10.28 -4.57 3.74
CA THR A 237 -10.33 -3.38 2.88
C THR A 237 -11.68 -3.29 2.18
N GLU A 238 -12.00 -2.13 1.62
CA GLU A 238 -13.25 -1.87 0.90
C GLU A 238 -12.94 -1.21 -0.45
N LEU A 239 -13.60 -1.63 -1.54
CA LEU A 239 -13.56 -0.93 -2.80
C LEU A 239 -14.58 0.22 -2.77
N VAL A 240 -14.11 1.44 -2.85
CA VAL A 240 -14.93 2.67 -2.92
C VAL A 240 -15.10 3.08 -4.37
N VAL A 241 -16.29 2.82 -4.91
CA VAL A 241 -16.60 3.12 -6.31
C VAL A 241 -16.96 4.60 -6.46
N ARG A 242 -16.27 5.29 -7.39
CA ARG A 242 -16.50 6.68 -7.78
C ARG A 242 -16.60 6.80 -9.31
N GLU A 243 -16.14 7.90 -9.88
CA GLU A 243 -16.36 8.19 -11.30
C GLU A 243 -15.29 7.64 -12.23
N SER A 244 -14.03 7.55 -11.76
CA SER A 244 -12.86 7.23 -12.59
C SER A 244 -12.87 5.84 -13.24
N CYS A 245 -13.61 4.88 -12.70
CA CYS A 245 -13.72 3.53 -13.25
C CYS A 245 -14.73 3.42 -14.41
N GLY A 246 -15.54 4.45 -14.67
CA GLY A 246 -16.53 4.45 -15.73
C GLY A 246 -17.77 3.58 -15.50
N ALA A 247 -18.03 3.15 -14.26
CA ALA A 247 -19.20 2.32 -13.94
C ALA A 247 -20.52 2.94 -14.43
N LYS A 248 -20.68 4.26 -14.28
CA LYS A 248 -21.88 4.99 -14.75
C LYS A 248 -22.03 5.03 -16.29
N LEU A 249 -20.98 4.72 -17.05
CA LEU A 249 -20.99 4.71 -18.52
C LEU A 249 -21.28 3.31 -19.10
N ARG A 250 -21.16 2.27 -18.27
CA ARG A 250 -21.21 0.86 -18.68
C ARG A 250 -22.30 0.05 -17.97
N GLY A 251 -23.04 0.71 -17.06
CA GLY A 251 -24.19 0.15 -16.34
C GLY A 251 -25.53 0.34 -17.05
#